data_36f3e9f6cbefe88304bfb292e684d1ad
#
_entry.id   36f3e9f6cbefe88304bfb292e684d1ad
#
_cell.length_a   1.000
_cell.length_b   1.000
_cell.length_c   1.000
_cell.angle_alpha   90.00
_cell.angle_beta   90.00
_cell.angle_gamma   90.00
#
_symmetry.space_group_name_H-M   'P 1'
#
loop_
_entity.id
_entity.type
_entity.pdbx_description
1 polymer ?
#
loop_
_entity_poly.entity_id
_entity_poly.type
_entity_poly.pdbx_seq_one_letter_code
_entity_poly.pdbx_strand_id
1 'polypeptide(L)'
;IGGLITMAQTQEINIPVADPNDPYANPAAMPSSADRSPRSFDVDAFEVPDRKQDDWRYTPVERVEEFFEPFTPSNETQIAVTMIDGTALTEGVTYSEGKPGDADTGVVSKPCDRVSAVQWNSTSRAGILHIEGEIEQPVLVKVHGAGTDLDAFHLVIIAADRAHADVVVEHDGDARIAEGVEILTGKDSHVSTTFIQEWNKGSKHVGNQRIHLGEGASLRHSVVTLGGDVVRIRMDQDFGGDQGDLNMLGIYFVDPGEHIEHRTMIVHNHPECKSRVVYKGALDGKGAHSTWVGNALIAPTAPGTDSYELNRNLVLTPGAIADSEPNLEIENGNIIGAGHASSVGRFDDEELFYLESRGIPETDARKLVVRGFFGELVEEIGIPAISEHLMTVIDRRLARG
;
A
#
# COMPACT_ATOMS: atom_id res chain seq x y z
N ILE A 1 -44.17 5.58 -33.86
CA ILE A 1 -44.56 6.14 -32.54
C ILE A 1 -43.28 6.52 -31.84
N GLY A 2 -42.92 7.82 -31.95
CA GLY A 2 -41.72 8.35 -31.36
C GLY A 2 -41.93 8.73 -29.91
N GLY A 3 -41.05 8.30 -29.03
CA GLY A 3 -40.89 8.80 -27.69
C GLY A 3 -39.73 9.78 -27.62
N LEU A 4 -40.04 11.08 -27.45
CA LEU A 4 -39.06 12.12 -27.15
C LEU A 4 -38.45 11.84 -25.77
N ILE A 5 -37.15 11.67 -25.73
CA ILE A 5 -36.38 11.76 -24.50
C ILE A 5 -36.13 13.25 -24.24
N THR A 6 -36.80 13.79 -23.24
CA THR A 6 -36.59 15.15 -22.74
C THR A 6 -35.23 15.19 -22.05
N MET A 7 -34.28 15.94 -22.60
CA MET A 7 -33.03 16.26 -21.93
C MET A 7 -33.34 17.06 -20.65
N ALA A 8 -32.84 16.58 -19.51
CA ALA A 8 -32.86 17.32 -18.27
C ALA A 8 -32.07 18.63 -18.45
N GLN A 9 -32.69 19.75 -18.11
CA GLN A 9 -32.05 21.06 -18.06
C GLN A 9 -30.95 21.02 -17.00
N THR A 10 -29.72 21.28 -17.41
CA THR A 10 -28.62 21.62 -16.52
C THR A 10 -29.00 22.87 -15.76
N GLN A 11 -29.27 22.76 -14.46
CA GLN A 11 -29.33 23.90 -13.58
C GLN A 11 -27.91 24.51 -13.50
N GLU A 12 -27.73 25.72 -13.95
CA GLU A 12 -26.53 26.51 -13.64
C GLU A 12 -26.46 26.67 -12.13
N ILE A 13 -25.47 26.03 -11.52
CA ILE A 13 -25.14 26.22 -10.11
C ILE A 13 -24.51 27.62 -10.03
N ASN A 14 -25.25 28.56 -9.48
CA ASN A 14 -24.76 29.90 -9.21
C ASN A 14 -23.77 29.80 -8.02
N ILE A 15 -22.48 29.71 -8.31
CA ILE A 15 -21.42 29.72 -7.29
C ILE A 15 -21.37 31.15 -6.77
N PRO A 16 -21.64 31.39 -5.48
CA PRO A 16 -21.55 32.75 -4.92
C PRO A 16 -20.13 33.29 -5.11
N VAL A 17 -20.00 34.52 -5.56
CA VAL A 17 -18.71 35.23 -5.59
C VAL A 17 -18.21 35.31 -4.15
N ALA A 18 -17.03 34.78 -3.89
CA ALA A 18 -16.44 34.72 -2.56
C ALA A 18 -16.35 36.15 -1.96
N ASP A 19 -16.85 36.31 -0.74
CA ASP A 19 -16.66 37.54 0.03
C ASP A 19 -15.15 37.72 0.32
N PRO A 20 -14.51 38.81 -0.09
CA PRO A 20 -13.08 39.03 0.19
C PRO A 20 -12.74 39.10 1.69
N ASN A 21 -13.74 39.21 2.57
CA ASN A 21 -13.59 39.14 4.02
C ASN A 21 -13.95 37.78 4.62
N ASP A 22 -14.35 36.81 3.80
CA ASP A 22 -14.57 35.44 4.27
C ASP A 22 -13.21 34.79 4.61
N PRO A 23 -13.00 34.37 5.87
CA PRO A 23 -11.77 33.66 6.26
C PRO A 23 -11.56 32.36 5.46
N TYR A 24 -12.61 31.84 4.81
CA TYR A 24 -12.58 30.69 3.92
C TYR A 24 -12.33 31.03 2.45
N ALA A 25 -12.26 32.33 2.09
CA ALA A 25 -12.04 32.79 0.71
C ALA A 25 -10.61 32.59 0.20
N ASN A 26 -9.66 32.26 1.06
CA ASN A 26 -8.29 31.91 0.68
C ASN A 26 -7.97 30.45 1.04
N PRO A 27 -8.28 29.50 0.16
CA PRO A 27 -8.02 28.06 0.41
C PRO A 27 -6.56 27.75 0.76
N ALA A 28 -5.61 28.54 0.20
CA ALA A 28 -4.18 28.39 0.49
C ALA A 28 -3.78 28.75 1.95
N ALA A 29 -4.68 29.39 2.70
CA ALA A 29 -4.45 29.77 4.09
C ALA A 29 -5.06 28.76 5.09
N MET A 30 -5.85 27.79 4.61
CA MET A 30 -6.41 26.73 5.46
C MET A 30 -5.43 25.58 5.59
N PRO A 31 -5.14 25.09 6.81
CA PRO A 31 -4.39 23.86 6.94
C PRO A 31 -5.19 22.73 6.30
N SER A 32 -4.52 21.96 5.43
CA SER A 32 -5.08 20.75 4.84
C SER A 32 -5.49 19.76 5.93
N SER A 33 -6.46 18.87 5.65
CA SER A 33 -6.84 17.81 6.57
C SER A 33 -5.65 16.88 6.90
N ALA A 34 -4.70 16.71 5.97
CA ALA A 34 -3.44 16.01 6.20
C ALA A 34 -2.58 16.67 7.30
N ASP A 35 -2.64 17.99 7.45
CA ASP A 35 -1.89 18.73 8.48
C ASP A 35 -2.52 18.61 9.87
N ARG A 36 -3.75 18.08 9.96
CA ARG A 36 -4.47 17.91 11.22
C ARG A 36 -4.10 16.64 11.96
N SER A 37 -3.47 15.68 11.30
CA SER A 37 -3.00 14.45 11.93
C SER A 37 -1.68 14.70 12.66
N PRO A 38 -1.54 14.30 13.94
CA PRO A 38 -0.27 14.44 14.64
C PRO A 38 0.82 13.66 13.93
N ARG A 39 2.02 14.26 13.81
CA ARG A 39 3.21 13.60 13.28
C ARG A 39 4.32 13.73 14.32
N SER A 40 4.74 12.62 14.91
CA SER A 40 5.69 12.64 16.02
C SER A 40 6.48 11.35 16.12
N PHE A 41 7.74 11.46 16.55
CA PHE A 41 8.51 10.32 17.02
C PHE A 41 8.19 9.93 18.46
N ASP A 42 7.48 10.81 19.19
CA ASP A 42 7.05 10.54 20.56
C ASP A 42 5.77 9.68 20.53
N VAL A 43 5.85 8.51 21.15
CA VAL A 43 4.75 7.56 21.24
C VAL A 43 3.55 8.14 21.98
N ASP A 44 3.82 8.97 23.01
CA ASP A 44 2.78 9.57 23.84
C ASP A 44 2.02 10.73 23.16
N ALA A 45 2.46 11.14 21.97
CA ALA A 45 1.70 12.04 21.10
C ALA A 45 0.46 11.38 20.50
N PHE A 46 0.33 10.06 20.61
CA PHE A 46 -0.75 9.26 20.02
C PHE A 46 -1.51 8.48 21.09
N GLU A 47 -2.82 8.44 20.96
CA GLU A 47 -3.65 7.58 21.81
C GLU A 47 -3.36 6.09 21.54
N VAL A 48 -3.60 5.26 22.56
CA VAL A 48 -3.54 3.80 22.40
C VAL A 48 -4.63 3.36 21.42
N PRO A 49 -4.32 2.50 20.44
CA PRO A 49 -5.31 2.02 19.47
C PRO A 49 -6.54 1.38 20.11
N ASP A 50 -7.73 1.84 19.66
CA ASP A 50 -9.03 1.31 20.07
C ASP A 50 -9.95 1.27 18.84
N ARG A 51 -10.81 0.28 18.72
CA ARG A 51 -11.80 0.13 17.64
C ARG A 51 -12.79 1.29 17.51
N LYS A 52 -12.84 2.22 18.47
CA LYS A 52 -13.64 3.45 18.38
C LYS A 52 -12.97 4.53 17.53
N GLN A 53 -11.68 4.40 17.30
CA GLN A 53 -10.92 5.30 16.44
C GLN A 53 -11.10 4.84 14.98
N ASP A 54 -11.30 5.78 14.05
CA ASP A 54 -11.54 5.48 12.63
C ASP A 54 -10.40 4.68 12.00
N ASP A 55 -9.15 4.96 12.40
CA ASP A 55 -7.97 4.26 11.90
C ASP A 55 -7.86 2.80 12.39
N TRP A 56 -8.61 2.42 13.42
CA TRP A 56 -8.48 1.12 14.08
C TRP A 56 -9.79 0.31 14.14
N ARG A 57 -10.88 0.86 13.64
CA ARG A 57 -12.21 0.23 13.78
C ARG A 57 -12.35 -1.15 13.15
N TYR A 58 -11.60 -1.41 12.09
CA TYR A 58 -11.59 -2.71 11.38
C TYR A 58 -10.49 -3.64 11.88
N THR A 59 -9.45 -3.10 12.51
CA THR A 59 -8.30 -3.88 12.99
C THR A 59 -8.69 -4.72 14.20
N PRO A 60 -8.31 -6.00 14.26
CA PRO A 60 -8.45 -6.83 15.47
C PRO A 60 -7.39 -6.41 16.50
N VAL A 61 -7.60 -5.26 17.16
CA VAL A 61 -6.62 -4.60 18.04
C VAL A 61 -6.06 -5.52 19.10
N GLU A 62 -6.88 -6.44 19.62
CA GLU A 62 -6.50 -7.44 20.61
C GLU A 62 -5.50 -8.48 20.09
N ARG A 63 -5.36 -8.61 18.77
CA ARG A 63 -4.39 -9.52 18.15
C ARG A 63 -3.04 -8.86 17.87
N VAL A 64 -2.93 -7.53 18.03
CA VAL A 64 -1.72 -6.74 17.73
C VAL A 64 -1.35 -5.78 18.86
N GLU A 65 -1.96 -5.93 20.05
CA GLU A 65 -1.73 -5.05 21.19
C GLU A 65 -0.28 -4.99 21.67
N GLU A 66 0.49 -6.05 21.40
CA GLU A 66 1.92 -6.10 21.70
C GLU A 66 2.77 -5.05 20.97
N PHE A 67 2.23 -4.42 19.92
CA PHE A 67 2.86 -3.36 19.14
C PHE A 67 2.41 -1.94 19.57
N PHE A 68 1.68 -1.81 20.67
CA PHE A 68 1.18 -0.50 21.12
C PHE A 68 2.10 0.21 22.09
N GLU A 69 3.09 -0.48 22.65
CA GLU A 69 4.12 0.07 23.55
C GLU A 69 5.52 -0.27 23.04
N PRO A 70 6.51 0.61 23.25
CA PRO A 70 7.89 0.32 22.86
C PRO A 70 8.41 -0.95 23.53
N PHE A 71 9.14 -1.74 22.75
CA PHE A 71 9.69 -3.03 23.16
C PHE A 71 11.17 -3.16 22.78
N THR A 72 11.87 -4.09 23.40
CA THR A 72 13.23 -4.46 22.99
C THR A 72 13.14 -5.46 21.84
N PRO A 73 13.70 -5.16 20.66
CA PRO A 73 13.62 -6.07 19.51
C PRO A 73 14.50 -7.30 19.74
N SER A 74 14.04 -8.45 19.25
CA SER A 74 14.82 -9.70 19.29
C SER A 74 16.04 -9.65 18.37
N ASN A 75 15.95 -8.92 17.27
CA ASN A 75 16.93 -8.87 16.19
C ASN A 75 17.17 -10.24 15.51
N GLU A 76 16.19 -11.13 15.56
CA GLU A 76 16.26 -12.44 14.91
C GLU A 76 15.94 -12.38 13.41
N THR A 77 15.22 -11.35 12.96
CA THR A 77 14.95 -11.14 11.54
C THR A 77 16.23 -10.94 10.77
N GLN A 78 16.44 -11.74 9.73
CA GLN A 78 17.62 -11.70 8.89
C GLN A 78 17.36 -10.88 7.64
N ILE A 79 18.29 -9.98 7.32
CA ILE A 79 18.21 -9.13 6.14
C ILE A 79 19.36 -9.51 5.21
N ALA A 80 19.02 -9.75 3.94
CA ALA A 80 20.01 -9.99 2.89
C ALA A 80 19.67 -9.12 1.67
N VAL A 81 20.67 -8.48 1.10
CA VAL A 81 20.48 -7.61 -0.07
C VAL A 81 21.41 -8.06 -1.20
N THR A 82 20.81 -8.37 -2.34
CA THR A 82 21.50 -8.86 -3.54
C THR A 82 20.80 -8.32 -4.79
N MET A 83 21.33 -8.59 -5.95
CA MET A 83 20.53 -8.53 -7.18
C MET A 83 19.53 -9.71 -7.18
N ILE A 84 18.46 -9.63 -7.99
CA ILE A 84 17.39 -10.64 -8.00
C ILE A 84 17.88 -12.05 -8.40
N ASP A 85 18.97 -12.15 -9.15
CA ASP A 85 19.60 -13.41 -9.54
C ASP A 85 20.54 -13.98 -8.46
N GLY A 86 20.63 -13.31 -7.29
CA GLY A 86 21.49 -13.69 -6.16
C GLY A 86 22.94 -13.22 -6.27
N THR A 87 23.29 -12.46 -7.29
CA THR A 87 24.62 -11.86 -7.42
C THR A 87 24.82 -10.67 -6.47
N ALA A 88 26.06 -10.23 -6.29
CA ALA A 88 26.38 -9.03 -5.51
C ALA A 88 25.78 -7.77 -6.15
N LEU A 89 25.56 -6.74 -5.33
CA LEU A 89 25.06 -5.46 -5.81
C LEU A 89 25.96 -4.87 -6.90
N THR A 90 25.33 -4.35 -7.94
CA THR A 90 25.99 -3.72 -9.08
C THR A 90 26.43 -2.29 -8.76
N GLU A 91 27.25 -1.69 -9.63
CA GLU A 91 27.58 -0.26 -9.56
C GLU A 91 26.28 0.58 -9.59
N GLY A 92 26.24 1.65 -8.81
CA GLY A 92 25.06 2.49 -8.62
C GLY A 92 24.09 2.00 -7.53
N VAL A 93 24.32 0.82 -6.94
CA VAL A 93 23.53 0.32 -5.81
C VAL A 93 24.42 0.09 -4.61
N THR A 94 24.09 0.71 -3.48
CA THR A 94 24.79 0.47 -2.22
C THR A 94 23.79 0.17 -1.10
N TYR A 95 24.18 -0.75 -0.22
CA TYR A 95 23.43 -1.05 0.99
C TYR A 95 24.34 -0.88 2.20
N SER A 96 23.84 -0.22 3.20
CA SER A 96 24.52 -0.05 4.49
C SER A 96 23.56 -0.27 5.65
N GLU A 97 24.09 -0.61 6.80
CA GLU A 97 23.33 -0.70 8.03
C GLU A 97 23.56 0.52 8.90
N GLY A 98 22.49 1.01 9.51
CA GLY A 98 22.45 2.13 10.42
C GLY A 98 21.41 1.89 11.53
N LYS A 99 20.95 2.96 12.11
CA LYS A 99 19.90 2.95 13.15
C LYS A 99 18.98 4.17 12.99
N PRO A 100 17.77 4.15 13.54
CA PRO A 100 16.91 5.31 13.58
C PRO A 100 17.61 6.53 14.20
N GLY A 101 17.50 7.67 13.52
CA GLY A 101 18.17 8.93 13.89
C GLY A 101 19.50 9.18 13.21
N ASP A 102 20.06 8.23 12.45
CA ASP A 102 21.19 8.47 11.54
C ASP A 102 20.75 9.35 10.35
N ALA A 103 21.72 9.91 9.61
CA ALA A 103 21.50 10.97 8.61
C ALA A 103 20.45 10.62 7.54
N ASP A 104 20.39 9.34 7.11
CA ASP A 104 19.50 8.88 6.04
C ASP A 104 18.23 8.19 6.57
N THR A 105 17.90 8.35 7.85
CA THR A 105 16.69 7.79 8.45
C THR A 105 15.77 8.90 9.00
N GLY A 106 14.45 8.73 8.92
CA GLY A 106 13.48 9.75 9.31
C GLY A 106 13.43 10.92 8.32
N VAL A 107 13.86 10.68 7.07
CA VAL A 107 14.04 11.72 6.03
C VAL A 107 12.76 12.01 5.25
N VAL A 108 11.82 11.06 5.19
CA VAL A 108 10.57 11.23 4.45
C VAL A 108 9.52 11.96 5.30
N SER A 109 9.17 11.39 6.43
CA SER A 109 8.20 12.03 7.34
C SER A 109 8.29 11.42 8.74
N LYS A 110 7.71 12.12 9.73
CA LYS A 110 7.56 11.55 11.07
C LYS A 110 6.41 10.52 11.10
N PRO A 111 6.45 9.56 12.03
CA PRO A 111 5.33 8.68 12.32
C PRO A 111 4.01 9.43 12.46
N CYS A 112 2.92 8.84 11.96
CA CYS A 112 1.58 9.43 11.95
C CYS A 112 0.57 8.69 12.83
N ASP A 113 0.96 7.57 13.45
CA ASP A 113 0.17 6.83 14.43
C ASP A 113 1.07 6.20 15.51
N ARG A 114 0.42 5.68 16.56
CA ARG A 114 1.15 5.09 17.69
C ARG A 114 2.04 3.92 17.28
N VAL A 115 1.55 3.02 16.44
CA VAL A 115 2.29 1.82 16.02
C VAL A 115 3.54 2.19 15.22
N SER A 116 3.46 3.17 14.34
CA SER A 116 4.64 3.66 13.60
C SER A 116 5.64 4.38 14.51
N ALA A 117 5.16 5.10 15.56
CA ALA A 117 6.05 5.68 16.55
C ALA A 117 6.69 4.60 17.45
N VAL A 118 5.93 3.58 17.85
CA VAL A 118 6.45 2.41 18.58
C VAL A 118 7.51 1.69 17.75
N GLN A 119 7.23 1.42 16.46
CA GLN A 119 8.19 0.81 15.55
C GLN A 119 9.50 1.60 15.54
N TRP A 120 9.45 2.91 15.33
CA TRP A 120 10.64 3.76 15.33
C TRP A 120 11.45 3.65 16.63
N ASN A 121 10.79 3.76 17.78
CA ASN A 121 11.43 3.73 19.11
C ASN A 121 11.93 2.34 19.51
N SER A 122 11.35 1.27 18.96
CA SER A 122 11.77 -0.10 19.23
C SER A 122 12.86 -0.58 18.27
N THR A 123 13.04 0.08 17.13
CA THR A 123 14.02 -0.34 16.11
C THR A 123 15.45 -0.08 16.58
N SER A 124 16.29 -1.09 16.53
CA SER A 124 17.72 -0.99 16.85
C SER A 124 18.63 -0.94 15.62
N ARG A 125 18.12 -1.29 14.44
CA ARG A 125 18.85 -1.34 13.16
C ARG A 125 18.00 -0.87 11.99
N ALA A 126 18.62 -0.18 11.06
CA ALA A 126 18.02 0.25 9.80
C ALA A 126 18.88 -0.22 8.63
N GLY A 127 18.23 -0.70 7.58
CA GLY A 127 18.85 -0.92 6.28
C GLY A 127 18.67 0.33 5.41
N ILE A 128 19.75 0.78 4.76
CA ILE A 128 19.74 1.96 3.91
C ILE A 128 20.24 1.56 2.53
N LEU A 129 19.34 1.62 1.56
CA LEU A 129 19.57 1.31 0.15
C LEU A 129 19.62 2.59 -0.66
N HIS A 130 20.77 2.91 -1.23
CA HIS A 130 20.93 4.00 -2.19
C HIS A 130 21.02 3.47 -3.61
N ILE A 131 20.35 4.15 -4.53
CA ILE A 131 20.24 3.78 -5.94
C ILE A 131 20.56 5.01 -6.78
N GLU A 132 21.54 4.88 -7.68
CA GLU A 132 21.97 5.93 -8.60
C GLU A 132 22.08 5.37 -10.03
N GLY A 133 21.66 6.16 -11.01
CA GLY A 133 21.74 5.78 -12.43
C GLY A 133 20.71 4.77 -12.87
N GLU A 134 21.01 4.02 -13.93
CA GLU A 134 20.13 3.04 -14.53
C GLU A 134 20.53 1.63 -14.10
N ILE A 135 19.68 0.96 -13.37
CA ILE A 135 19.91 -0.39 -12.83
C ILE A 135 19.07 -1.39 -13.62
N GLU A 136 19.73 -2.21 -14.43
CA GLU A 136 19.06 -3.12 -15.37
C GLU A 136 18.35 -4.30 -14.70
N GLN A 137 18.88 -4.80 -13.59
CA GLN A 137 18.30 -5.94 -12.87
C GLN A 137 17.67 -5.47 -11.55
N PRO A 138 16.54 -6.05 -11.13
CA PRO A 138 15.95 -5.71 -9.86
C PRO A 138 16.88 -5.97 -8.66
N VAL A 139 16.86 -5.07 -7.70
CA VAL A 139 17.50 -5.25 -6.39
C VAL A 139 16.55 -6.06 -5.50
N LEU A 140 17.06 -7.07 -4.83
CA LEU A 140 16.31 -7.92 -3.92
C LEU A 140 16.74 -7.67 -2.47
N VAL A 141 15.78 -7.27 -1.63
CA VAL A 141 15.91 -7.21 -0.17
C VAL A 141 15.10 -8.37 0.41
N LYS A 142 15.76 -9.34 1.00
CA LYS A 142 15.09 -10.44 1.73
C LYS A 142 15.01 -10.13 3.20
N VAL A 143 13.80 -10.22 3.76
CA VAL A 143 13.46 -10.06 5.17
C VAL A 143 12.95 -11.43 5.66
N HIS A 144 13.84 -12.22 6.26
CA HIS A 144 13.49 -13.55 6.75
C HIS A 144 13.27 -13.54 8.26
N GLY A 145 12.04 -13.83 8.67
CA GLY A 145 11.68 -14.01 10.08
C GLY A 145 12.15 -15.38 10.57
N ALA A 146 13.00 -15.37 11.60
CA ALA A 146 13.60 -16.59 12.17
C ALA A 146 12.99 -16.99 13.53
N GLY A 147 11.97 -16.27 14.00
CA GLY A 147 11.36 -16.50 15.30
C GLY A 147 10.04 -15.80 15.50
N THR A 148 9.43 -16.04 16.67
CA THR A 148 8.14 -15.46 17.07
C THR A 148 8.27 -14.43 18.19
N ASP A 149 9.47 -14.06 18.58
CA ASP A 149 9.71 -12.95 19.50
C ASP A 149 9.50 -11.62 18.79
N LEU A 150 9.16 -10.58 19.55
CA LEU A 150 8.92 -9.25 18.98
C LEU A 150 10.19 -8.71 18.34
N ASP A 151 10.08 -8.28 17.09
CA ASP A 151 11.17 -7.64 16.37
C ASP A 151 10.72 -6.33 15.71
N ALA A 152 11.68 -5.46 15.44
CA ALA A 152 11.47 -4.21 14.76
C ALA A 152 12.61 -3.93 13.76
N PHE A 153 12.24 -3.50 12.56
CA PHE A 153 13.17 -3.18 11.49
C PHE A 153 12.78 -1.89 10.79
N HIS A 154 13.76 -1.18 10.28
CA HIS A 154 13.54 0.02 9.47
C HIS A 154 14.32 -0.08 8.16
N LEU A 155 13.65 0.17 7.03
CA LEU A 155 14.23 0.15 5.69
C LEU A 155 14.09 1.54 5.05
N VAL A 156 15.18 2.04 4.51
CA VAL A 156 15.18 3.28 3.73
C VAL A 156 15.63 2.98 2.32
N ILE A 157 14.85 3.41 1.32
CA ILE A 157 15.16 3.29 -0.10
C ILE A 157 15.26 4.71 -0.65
N ILE A 158 16.46 5.10 -1.09
CA ILE A 158 16.75 6.42 -1.64
C ILE A 158 17.20 6.24 -3.09
N ALA A 159 16.36 6.69 -4.01
CA ALA A 159 16.70 6.77 -5.42
C ALA A 159 17.13 8.22 -5.76
N ALA A 160 18.30 8.38 -6.32
CA ALA A 160 18.82 9.67 -6.76
C ALA A 160 18.02 10.27 -7.93
N ASP A 161 18.29 11.53 -8.26
CA ASP A 161 17.73 12.17 -9.45
C ASP A 161 18.00 11.35 -10.71
N ARG A 162 16.97 11.13 -11.49
CA ARG A 162 16.98 10.35 -12.74
C ARG A 162 17.40 8.88 -12.56
N ALA A 163 17.36 8.35 -11.34
CA ALA A 163 17.56 6.92 -11.12
C ALA A 163 16.46 6.11 -11.77
N HIS A 164 16.81 4.96 -12.33
CA HIS A 164 15.87 3.99 -12.89
C HIS A 164 16.16 2.62 -12.28
N ALA A 165 15.22 2.06 -11.51
CA ALA A 165 15.43 0.78 -10.85
C ALA A 165 14.12 0.11 -10.43
N ASP A 166 14.19 -1.22 -10.36
CA ASP A 166 13.21 -2.06 -9.69
C ASP A 166 13.78 -2.57 -8.36
N VAL A 167 13.00 -2.48 -7.28
CA VAL A 167 13.35 -3.00 -5.95
C VAL A 167 12.29 -3.98 -5.50
N VAL A 168 12.69 -5.17 -5.11
CA VAL A 168 11.81 -6.20 -4.54
C VAL A 168 12.17 -6.40 -3.09
N VAL A 169 11.19 -6.34 -2.20
CA VAL A 169 11.34 -6.63 -0.77
C VAL A 169 10.49 -7.85 -0.45
N GLU A 170 11.13 -8.99 -0.24
CA GLU A 170 10.48 -10.26 0.07
C GLU A 170 10.51 -10.55 1.56
N HIS A 171 9.36 -10.86 2.13
CA HIS A 171 9.20 -11.27 3.53
C HIS A 171 8.73 -12.71 3.60
N ASP A 172 9.45 -13.53 4.34
CA ASP A 172 9.11 -14.93 4.58
C ASP A 172 9.47 -15.40 6.00
N GLY A 173 9.10 -16.63 6.35
CA GLY A 173 9.41 -17.24 7.64
C GLY A 173 8.38 -16.90 8.72
N ASP A 174 8.79 -17.06 9.98
CA ASP A 174 7.97 -16.80 11.17
C ASP A 174 8.36 -15.47 11.79
N ALA A 175 7.40 -14.58 12.01
CA ALA A 175 7.68 -13.25 12.52
C ALA A 175 6.56 -12.67 13.39
N ARG A 176 6.95 -11.81 14.35
CA ARG A 176 6.12 -10.83 15.01
C ARG A 176 6.86 -9.49 14.91
N ILE A 177 6.63 -8.80 13.79
CA ILE A 177 7.47 -7.68 13.39
C ILE A 177 6.70 -6.38 13.24
N ALA A 178 7.31 -5.27 13.74
CA ALA A 178 6.96 -3.91 13.39
C ALA A 178 7.97 -3.37 12.37
N GLU A 179 7.52 -3.07 11.15
CA GLU A 179 8.38 -2.59 10.07
C GLU A 179 8.09 -1.14 9.72
N GLY A 180 9.13 -0.32 9.64
CA GLY A 180 9.08 1.02 9.06
C GLY A 180 9.81 1.06 7.72
N VAL A 181 9.19 1.66 6.71
CA VAL A 181 9.82 1.86 5.40
C VAL A 181 9.75 3.33 5.02
N GLU A 182 10.85 3.84 4.50
CA GLU A 182 10.91 5.14 3.86
C GLU A 182 11.35 4.99 2.42
N ILE A 183 10.60 5.58 1.48
CA ILE A 183 10.94 5.59 0.06
C ILE A 183 11.03 7.04 -0.37
N LEU A 184 12.22 7.45 -0.77
CA LEU A 184 12.51 8.78 -1.30
C LEU A 184 12.96 8.65 -2.74
N THR A 185 12.23 9.25 -3.67
CA THR A 185 12.61 9.29 -5.08
C THR A 185 13.06 10.69 -5.47
N GLY A 186 14.20 10.80 -6.13
CA GLY A 186 14.74 12.04 -6.63
C GLY A 186 13.99 12.58 -7.87
N LYS A 187 14.35 13.77 -8.30
CA LYS A 187 13.75 14.42 -9.48
C LYS A 187 13.92 13.58 -10.74
N ASP A 188 12.84 13.50 -11.53
CA ASP A 188 12.79 12.79 -12.82
C ASP A 188 13.23 11.31 -12.72
N SER A 189 13.15 10.68 -11.55
CA SER A 189 13.46 9.26 -11.36
C SER A 189 12.28 8.37 -11.77
N HIS A 190 12.60 7.12 -12.14
CA HIS A 190 11.61 6.09 -12.49
C HIS A 190 11.88 4.85 -11.67
N VAL A 191 11.10 4.63 -10.63
CA VAL A 191 11.34 3.55 -9.68
C VAL A 191 10.13 2.62 -9.61
N SER A 192 10.38 1.31 -9.50
CA SER A 192 9.35 0.41 -9.00
C SER A 192 9.79 -0.25 -7.69
N THR A 193 8.85 -0.39 -6.76
CA THR A 193 9.07 -1.10 -5.51
C THR A 193 7.97 -2.13 -5.33
N THR A 194 8.35 -3.38 -5.05
CA THR A 194 7.41 -4.48 -4.85
C THR A 194 7.67 -5.15 -3.51
N PHE A 195 6.73 -4.99 -2.58
CA PHE A 195 6.76 -5.61 -1.26
C PHE A 195 5.90 -6.86 -1.27
N ILE A 196 6.48 -8.01 -0.93
CA ILE A 196 5.81 -9.30 -0.93
C ILE A 196 5.86 -9.86 0.50
N GLN A 197 4.69 -10.09 1.10
CA GLN A 197 4.57 -10.72 2.41
C GLN A 197 4.04 -12.16 2.24
N GLU A 198 4.95 -13.13 2.33
CA GLU A 198 4.65 -14.57 2.36
C GLU A 198 4.96 -15.18 3.73
N TRP A 199 4.56 -14.48 4.78
CA TRP A 199 4.78 -14.95 6.15
C TRP A 199 4.12 -16.30 6.41
N ASN A 200 4.73 -17.08 7.27
CA ASN A 200 4.14 -18.31 7.77
C ASN A 200 2.87 -18.04 8.59
N LYS A 201 2.02 -19.06 8.71
CA LYS A 201 0.80 -18.98 9.52
C LYS A 201 1.13 -18.66 10.98
N GLY A 202 0.41 -17.71 11.57
CA GLY A 202 0.63 -17.25 12.94
C GLY A 202 1.55 -16.03 13.05
N SER A 203 2.23 -15.66 11.98
CA SER A 203 3.05 -14.45 11.94
C SER A 203 2.20 -13.19 11.97
N LYS A 204 2.73 -12.13 12.60
CA LYS A 204 2.11 -10.82 12.67
C LYS A 204 3.07 -9.77 12.12
N HIS A 205 2.57 -8.94 11.23
CA HIS A 205 3.32 -7.84 10.64
C HIS A 205 2.49 -6.55 10.72
N VAL A 206 2.97 -5.59 11.49
CA VAL A 206 2.45 -4.22 11.47
C VAL A 206 3.47 -3.33 10.76
N GLY A 207 3.09 -2.78 9.62
CA GLY A 207 4.01 -2.02 8.77
C GLY A 207 3.52 -0.59 8.54
N ASN A 208 4.46 0.34 8.45
CA ASN A 208 4.22 1.67 7.94
C ASN A 208 5.23 2.01 6.84
N GLN A 209 4.72 2.48 5.72
CA GLN A 209 5.53 2.89 4.57
C GLN A 209 5.26 4.36 4.30
N ARG A 210 6.32 5.16 4.30
CA ARG A 210 6.27 6.61 4.04
C ARG A 210 7.00 6.88 2.76
N ILE A 211 6.31 7.52 1.82
CA ILE A 211 6.73 7.63 0.43
C ILE A 211 6.72 9.10 0.02
N HIS A 212 7.83 9.58 -0.53
CA HIS A 212 7.96 10.94 -1.05
C HIS A 212 8.47 10.90 -2.49
N LEU A 213 7.67 11.44 -3.42
CA LEU A 213 8.02 11.51 -4.83
C LEU A 213 8.60 12.86 -5.19
N GLY A 214 9.81 12.90 -5.75
CA GLY A 214 10.42 14.09 -6.30
C GLY A 214 9.66 14.66 -7.51
N GLU A 215 10.00 15.89 -7.91
CA GLU A 215 9.45 16.57 -9.09
C GLU A 215 9.65 15.70 -10.34
N GLY A 216 8.59 15.50 -11.13
CA GLY A 216 8.61 14.69 -12.35
C GLY A 216 8.90 13.20 -12.14
N ALA A 217 9.05 12.74 -10.90
CA ALA A 217 9.33 11.34 -10.62
C ALA A 217 8.11 10.45 -10.89
N SER A 218 8.37 9.20 -11.28
CA SER A 218 7.36 8.16 -11.36
C SER A 218 7.68 7.00 -10.42
N LEU A 219 6.69 6.57 -9.64
CA LEU A 219 6.80 5.41 -8.76
C LEU A 219 5.66 4.43 -9.02
N ARG A 220 6.02 3.17 -9.31
CA ARG A 220 5.12 2.04 -9.18
C ARG A 220 5.40 1.35 -7.84
N HIS A 221 4.44 1.41 -6.93
CA HIS A 221 4.56 0.80 -5.60
C HIS A 221 3.56 -0.34 -5.46
N SER A 222 4.05 -1.57 -5.32
CA SER A 222 3.23 -2.77 -5.24
C SER A 222 3.34 -3.41 -3.86
N VAL A 223 2.20 -3.75 -3.24
CA VAL A 223 2.14 -4.49 -1.98
C VAL A 223 1.33 -5.76 -2.18
N VAL A 224 1.99 -6.91 -2.00
CA VAL A 224 1.40 -8.23 -2.22
C VAL A 224 1.42 -9.02 -0.93
N THR A 225 0.27 -9.28 -0.32
CA THR A 225 0.17 -10.02 0.94
C THR A 225 -0.50 -11.36 0.72
N LEU A 226 0.30 -12.40 0.89
CA LEU A 226 -0.08 -13.80 0.66
C LEU A 226 0.17 -14.67 1.90
N GLY A 227 0.20 -14.12 3.11
CA GLY A 227 0.40 -14.90 4.33
C GLY A 227 0.47 -14.05 5.59
N GLY A 228 0.45 -14.72 6.73
CA GLY A 228 0.44 -14.15 8.06
C GLY A 228 -0.91 -14.30 8.77
N ASP A 229 -0.91 -14.17 10.08
CA ASP A 229 -2.11 -14.20 10.91
C ASP A 229 -2.82 -12.85 10.92
N VAL A 230 -2.04 -11.77 11.16
CA VAL A 230 -2.45 -10.39 11.01
C VAL A 230 -1.36 -9.62 10.27
N VAL A 231 -1.71 -9.05 9.13
CA VAL A 231 -0.82 -8.15 8.39
C VAL A 231 -1.56 -6.83 8.21
N ARG A 232 -1.02 -5.75 8.80
CA ARG A 232 -1.54 -4.40 8.68
C ARG A 232 -0.47 -3.48 8.15
N ILE A 233 -0.62 -3.01 6.90
CA ILE A 233 0.31 -2.10 6.24
C ILE A 233 -0.39 -0.76 5.99
N ARG A 234 0.19 0.31 6.54
CA ARG A 234 -0.19 1.69 6.27
C ARG A 234 0.82 2.33 5.34
N MET A 235 0.35 2.98 4.29
CA MET A 235 1.15 3.67 3.29
C MET A 235 0.72 5.12 3.22
N ASP A 236 1.62 6.03 3.58
CA ASP A 236 1.40 7.49 3.49
C ASP A 236 2.33 8.05 2.41
N GLN A 237 1.76 8.74 1.42
CA GLN A 237 2.49 9.26 0.27
C GLN A 237 2.18 10.74 0.05
N ASP A 238 3.22 11.51 -0.28
CA ASP A 238 3.13 12.89 -0.75
C ASP A 238 4.05 13.15 -1.95
N PHE A 239 3.86 14.30 -2.60
CA PHE A 239 4.70 14.75 -3.71
C PHE A 239 5.63 15.88 -3.25
N GLY A 240 6.90 15.81 -3.66
CA GLY A 240 7.94 16.80 -3.38
C GLY A 240 8.08 17.85 -4.49
N GLY A 241 7.26 17.79 -5.53
CA GLY A 241 7.25 18.72 -6.65
C GLY A 241 6.16 18.40 -7.66
N ASP A 242 6.11 19.20 -8.72
CA ASP A 242 5.10 19.10 -9.76
C ASP A 242 5.26 17.84 -10.62
N GLN A 243 4.17 17.39 -11.26
CA GLN A 243 4.17 16.35 -12.30
C GLN A 243 4.61 14.96 -11.82
N GLY A 244 4.54 14.66 -10.53
CA GLY A 244 4.76 13.31 -10.02
C GLY A 244 3.68 12.34 -10.51
N ASP A 245 4.08 11.10 -10.80
CA ASP A 245 3.19 10.01 -11.27
C ASP A 245 3.29 8.79 -10.35
N LEU A 246 2.23 8.52 -9.60
CA LEU A 246 2.15 7.41 -8.66
C LEU A 246 1.21 6.33 -9.17
N ASN A 247 1.70 5.10 -9.23
CA ASN A 247 0.88 3.91 -9.44
C ASN A 247 1.04 2.95 -8.26
N MET A 248 -0.01 2.79 -7.45
CA MET A 248 -0.04 1.87 -6.30
C MET A 248 -0.88 0.65 -6.61
N LEU A 249 -0.28 -0.52 -6.50
CA LEU A 249 -0.91 -1.81 -6.75
C LEU A 249 -0.97 -2.63 -5.48
N GLY A 250 -2.12 -3.23 -5.19
CA GLY A 250 -2.27 -4.13 -4.06
C GLY A 250 -2.88 -5.46 -4.45
N ILE A 251 -2.27 -6.54 -4.01
CA ILE A 251 -2.80 -7.91 -4.16
C ILE A 251 -2.81 -8.56 -2.78
N TYR A 252 -3.93 -9.15 -2.41
CA TYR A 252 -3.98 -9.96 -1.19
C TYR A 252 -4.85 -11.20 -1.37
N PHE A 253 -4.40 -12.28 -0.75
CA PHE A 253 -5.15 -13.52 -0.64
C PHE A 253 -5.27 -13.88 0.84
N VAL A 254 -6.49 -14.03 1.33
CA VAL A 254 -6.79 -14.16 2.77
C VAL A 254 -7.35 -15.55 3.03
N ASP A 255 -6.64 -16.34 3.83
CA ASP A 255 -7.03 -17.68 4.25
C ASP A 255 -7.91 -17.63 5.54
N PRO A 256 -8.55 -18.76 5.93
CA PRO A 256 -9.41 -18.81 7.10
C PRO A 256 -8.74 -18.31 8.38
N GLY A 257 -9.36 -17.32 9.04
CA GLY A 257 -8.92 -16.72 10.30
C GLY A 257 -7.84 -15.66 10.17
N GLU A 258 -7.27 -15.45 8.98
CA GLU A 258 -6.32 -14.38 8.72
C GLU A 258 -7.03 -13.01 8.64
N HIS A 259 -6.31 -11.96 9.02
CA HIS A 259 -6.71 -10.57 8.82
C HIS A 259 -5.63 -9.82 8.05
N ILE A 260 -5.97 -9.32 6.87
CA ILE A 260 -5.08 -8.51 6.03
C ILE A 260 -5.70 -7.13 5.86
N GLU A 261 -4.95 -6.11 6.26
CA GLU A 261 -5.38 -4.71 6.21
C GLU A 261 -4.35 -3.86 5.47
N HIS A 262 -4.78 -3.22 4.38
CA HIS A 262 -4.01 -2.22 3.65
C HIS A 262 -4.70 -0.87 3.74
N ARG A 263 -3.95 0.16 4.15
CA ARG A 263 -4.42 1.54 4.25
C ARG A 263 -3.53 2.45 3.44
N THR A 264 -4.11 3.24 2.55
CA THR A 264 -3.39 4.23 1.75
C THR A 264 -3.82 5.64 2.13
N MET A 265 -2.89 6.56 2.18
CA MET A 265 -3.12 7.99 2.27
C MET A 265 -2.30 8.68 1.19
N ILE A 266 -2.95 9.19 0.17
CA ILE A 266 -2.32 9.89 -0.95
C ILE A 266 -2.60 11.38 -0.80
N VAL A 267 -1.56 12.18 -0.65
CA VAL A 267 -1.67 13.63 -0.52
C VAL A 267 -1.16 14.30 -1.79
N HIS A 268 -2.09 14.78 -2.61
CA HIS A 268 -1.76 15.67 -3.72
C HIS A 268 -1.56 17.09 -3.19
N ASN A 269 -0.32 17.50 -3.07
CA ASN A 269 0.11 18.80 -2.52
C ASN A 269 0.85 19.67 -3.54
N HIS A 270 1.10 19.15 -4.75
CA HIS A 270 1.76 19.82 -5.87
C HIS A 270 0.93 19.76 -7.16
N PRO A 271 1.12 20.73 -8.09
CA PRO A 271 0.44 20.77 -9.38
C PRO A 271 0.69 19.57 -10.29
N GLU A 272 -0.31 19.23 -11.09
CA GLU A 272 -0.23 18.30 -12.23
C GLU A 272 0.21 16.86 -11.83
N CYS A 273 0.12 16.51 -10.55
CA CYS A 273 0.45 15.16 -10.08
C CYS A 273 -0.68 14.18 -10.39
N LYS A 274 -0.29 12.92 -10.61
CA LYS A 274 -1.21 11.82 -10.89
C LYS A 274 -1.09 10.71 -9.86
N SER A 275 -2.22 10.06 -9.56
CA SER A 275 -2.22 8.81 -8.80
C SER A 275 -3.24 7.81 -9.36
N ARG A 276 -2.82 6.54 -9.40
CA ARG A 276 -3.69 5.40 -9.66
C ARG A 276 -3.46 4.38 -8.56
N VAL A 277 -4.52 4.04 -7.85
CA VAL A 277 -4.48 3.10 -6.73
C VAL A 277 -5.41 1.96 -7.05
N VAL A 278 -4.89 0.76 -7.26
CA VAL A 278 -5.68 -0.42 -7.62
C VAL A 278 -5.36 -1.58 -6.70
N TYR A 279 -6.35 -2.00 -5.91
CA TYR A 279 -6.22 -3.10 -4.98
C TYR A 279 -7.22 -4.21 -5.32
N LYS A 280 -6.75 -5.45 -5.38
CA LYS A 280 -7.58 -6.64 -5.58
C LYS A 280 -7.32 -7.68 -4.50
N GLY A 281 -8.39 -8.22 -3.91
CA GLY A 281 -8.30 -9.26 -2.89
C GLY A 281 -9.15 -10.48 -3.20
N ALA A 282 -8.66 -11.66 -2.89
CA ALA A 282 -9.45 -12.89 -2.86
C ALA A 282 -9.49 -13.43 -1.42
N LEU A 283 -10.67 -13.85 -0.97
CA LEU A 283 -10.89 -14.30 0.39
C LEU A 283 -11.51 -15.70 0.39
N ASP A 284 -10.85 -16.62 1.08
CA ASP A 284 -11.30 -17.99 1.19
C ASP A 284 -11.51 -18.42 2.65
N GLY A 285 -12.66 -19.00 2.93
CA GLY A 285 -12.96 -19.63 4.20
C GLY A 285 -13.50 -18.73 5.30
N LYS A 286 -14.01 -19.39 6.31
CA LYS A 286 -14.64 -18.73 7.46
C LYS A 286 -13.61 -17.95 8.27
N GLY A 287 -13.89 -16.68 8.55
CA GLY A 287 -13.06 -15.80 9.34
C GLY A 287 -11.90 -15.18 8.55
N ALA A 288 -11.77 -15.45 7.24
CA ALA A 288 -10.94 -14.66 6.36
C ALA A 288 -11.47 -13.23 6.34
N HIS A 289 -10.63 -12.26 6.67
CA HIS A 289 -11.06 -10.86 6.76
C HIS A 289 -10.03 -9.95 6.09
N SER A 290 -10.46 -9.22 5.08
CA SER A 290 -9.67 -8.15 4.49
C SER A 290 -10.27 -6.79 4.80
N THR A 291 -9.39 -5.81 4.98
CA THR A 291 -9.75 -4.40 5.07
C THR A 291 -8.88 -3.60 4.11
N TRP A 292 -9.51 -2.81 3.26
CA TRP A 292 -8.82 -1.80 2.49
C TRP A 292 -9.45 -0.43 2.75
N VAL A 293 -8.60 0.53 3.18
CA VAL A 293 -9.00 1.92 3.35
C VAL A 293 -8.13 2.78 2.45
N GLY A 294 -8.75 3.39 1.46
CA GLY A 294 -8.11 4.33 0.54
C GLY A 294 -8.48 5.76 0.92
N ASN A 295 -7.49 6.63 1.09
CA ASN A 295 -7.72 8.04 1.32
C ASN A 295 -6.91 8.83 0.29
N ALA A 296 -7.59 9.69 -0.47
CA ALA A 296 -6.96 10.64 -1.36
C ALA A 296 -7.36 12.07 -0.96
N LEU A 297 -6.36 12.89 -0.69
CA LEU A 297 -6.53 14.31 -0.40
C LEU A 297 -5.94 15.13 -1.56
N ILE A 298 -6.73 16.02 -2.13
CA ILE A 298 -6.30 16.98 -3.13
C ILE A 298 -6.28 18.36 -2.49
N ALA A 299 -5.07 18.80 -2.11
CA ALA A 299 -4.86 20.06 -1.41
C ALA A 299 -5.14 21.28 -2.31
N PRO A 300 -5.35 22.48 -1.73
CA PRO A 300 -5.54 23.72 -2.48
C PRO A 300 -4.38 24.04 -3.42
N THR A 301 -3.17 23.56 -3.10
CA THR A 301 -1.93 23.79 -3.85
C THR A 301 -1.73 22.84 -5.04
N ALA A 302 -2.67 21.93 -5.32
CA ALA A 302 -2.55 20.88 -6.32
C ALA A 302 -3.51 21.02 -7.52
N PRO A 303 -3.47 22.12 -8.30
CA PRO A 303 -4.25 22.21 -9.54
C PRO A 303 -3.75 21.19 -10.57
N GLY A 304 -4.65 20.73 -11.44
CA GLY A 304 -4.31 19.77 -12.49
C GLY A 304 -4.14 18.33 -12.02
N THR A 305 -4.52 18.01 -10.80
CA THR A 305 -4.50 16.64 -10.26
C THR A 305 -5.39 15.69 -11.07
N ASP A 306 -4.91 14.45 -11.28
CA ASP A 306 -5.66 13.33 -11.83
C ASP A 306 -5.49 12.12 -10.91
N SER A 307 -6.54 11.79 -10.13
CA SER A 307 -6.49 10.76 -9.07
C SER A 307 -7.62 9.75 -9.23
N TYR A 308 -7.31 8.45 -9.10
CA TYR A 308 -8.32 7.42 -9.10
C TYR A 308 -7.95 6.25 -8.19
N GLU A 309 -8.92 5.79 -7.39
CA GLU A 309 -8.77 4.65 -6.49
C GLU A 309 -9.79 3.55 -6.81
N LEU A 310 -9.35 2.32 -6.81
CA LEU A 310 -10.18 1.14 -7.05
C LEU A 310 -9.83 0.01 -6.09
N ASN A 311 -10.83 -0.50 -5.38
CA ASN A 311 -10.69 -1.76 -4.66
C ASN A 311 -11.73 -2.78 -5.13
N ARG A 312 -11.27 -3.99 -5.44
CA ARG A 312 -12.15 -5.12 -5.78
C ARG A 312 -11.83 -6.33 -4.92
N ASN A 313 -12.86 -6.93 -4.36
CA ASN A 313 -12.73 -8.15 -3.57
C ASN A 313 -13.56 -9.27 -4.19
N LEU A 314 -13.00 -10.47 -4.21
CA LEU A 314 -13.66 -11.70 -4.64
C LEU A 314 -13.77 -12.66 -3.45
N VAL A 315 -14.98 -12.85 -2.94
CA VAL A 315 -15.28 -13.81 -1.87
C VAL A 315 -15.46 -15.19 -2.50
N LEU A 316 -14.53 -16.09 -2.24
CA LEU A 316 -14.51 -17.44 -2.83
C LEU A 316 -15.44 -18.41 -2.13
N THR A 317 -15.60 -18.27 -0.81
CA THR A 317 -16.43 -19.15 0.02
C THR A 317 -17.21 -18.36 1.07
N PRO A 318 -18.35 -18.88 1.57
CA PRO A 318 -19.13 -18.21 2.59
C PRO A 318 -18.37 -18.03 3.91
N GLY A 319 -18.59 -16.90 4.59
CA GLY A 319 -18.04 -16.60 5.93
C GLY A 319 -16.77 -15.77 5.92
N ALA A 320 -16.27 -15.41 4.76
CA ALA A 320 -15.25 -14.37 4.60
C ALA A 320 -15.89 -12.97 4.58
N ILE A 321 -15.13 -11.95 5.04
CA ILE A 321 -15.57 -10.56 5.16
C ILE A 321 -14.54 -9.68 4.47
N ALA A 322 -15.01 -8.79 3.61
CA ALA A 322 -14.18 -7.76 2.97
C ALA A 322 -14.77 -6.38 3.27
N ASP A 323 -14.02 -5.59 4.04
CA ASP A 323 -14.31 -4.18 4.26
C ASP A 323 -13.52 -3.33 3.25
N SER A 324 -14.21 -2.39 2.62
CA SER A 324 -13.62 -1.50 1.62
C SER A 324 -14.15 -0.09 1.80
N GLU A 325 -13.27 0.84 2.12
CA GLU A 325 -13.62 2.21 2.46
C GLU A 325 -12.75 3.20 1.67
N PRO A 326 -13.20 3.59 0.46
CA PRO A 326 -12.55 4.67 -0.27
C PRO A 326 -13.04 6.03 0.22
N ASN A 327 -12.12 6.94 0.50
CA ASN A 327 -12.38 8.32 0.92
C ASN A 327 -11.67 9.30 -0.03
N LEU A 328 -12.36 10.35 -0.42
CA LEU A 328 -11.83 11.37 -1.30
C LEU A 328 -12.17 12.75 -0.74
N GLU A 329 -11.14 13.52 -0.44
CA GLU A 329 -11.26 14.92 0.00
C GLU A 329 -10.66 15.84 -1.06
N ILE A 330 -11.47 16.76 -1.60
CA ILE A 330 -11.07 17.65 -2.68
C ILE A 330 -11.16 19.09 -2.17
N GLU A 331 -10.02 19.71 -1.94
CA GLU A 331 -9.90 21.10 -1.49
C GLU A 331 -9.56 22.07 -2.65
N ASN A 332 -9.43 21.55 -3.89
CA ASN A 332 -9.15 22.31 -5.09
C ASN A 332 -10.07 21.90 -6.24
N GLY A 333 -10.86 22.85 -6.75
CA GLY A 333 -11.78 22.62 -7.88
C GLY A 333 -11.13 22.59 -9.27
N ASN A 334 -9.87 23.01 -9.40
CA ASN A 334 -9.15 23.03 -10.68
C ASN A 334 -8.33 21.74 -10.87
N ILE A 335 -9.02 20.62 -11.11
CA ILE A 335 -8.41 19.31 -11.31
C ILE A 335 -8.80 18.71 -12.66
N ILE A 336 -8.02 17.76 -13.17
CA ILE A 336 -8.38 16.99 -14.36
C ILE A 336 -9.51 16.03 -14.02
N GLY A 337 -9.37 15.32 -12.90
CA GLY A 337 -10.38 14.42 -12.41
C GLY A 337 -9.98 13.78 -11.08
N ALA A 338 -10.99 13.36 -10.33
CA ALA A 338 -10.81 12.53 -9.15
C ALA A 338 -11.98 11.56 -9.02
N GLY A 339 -11.71 10.36 -8.55
CA GLY A 339 -12.75 9.37 -8.37
C GLY A 339 -12.28 8.16 -7.59
N HIS A 340 -13.25 7.43 -7.05
CA HIS A 340 -13.01 6.15 -6.41
C HIS A 340 -14.11 5.15 -6.73
N ALA A 341 -13.78 3.86 -6.63
CA ALA A 341 -14.76 2.79 -6.71
C ALA A 341 -14.37 1.61 -5.82
N SER A 342 -15.36 0.95 -5.27
CA SER A 342 -15.15 -0.33 -4.57
C SER A 342 -16.23 -1.33 -4.94
N SER A 343 -15.84 -2.62 -4.94
CA SER A 343 -16.79 -3.70 -5.14
C SER A 343 -16.38 -4.96 -4.39
N VAL A 344 -17.38 -5.67 -3.89
CA VAL A 344 -17.22 -7.00 -3.32
C VAL A 344 -18.10 -7.94 -4.11
N GLY A 345 -17.48 -8.83 -4.90
CA GLY A 345 -18.14 -9.89 -5.66
C GLY A 345 -18.04 -11.22 -4.93
N ARG A 346 -18.98 -12.10 -5.23
CA ARG A 346 -18.87 -13.53 -4.88
C ARG A 346 -18.46 -14.29 -6.12
N PHE A 347 -17.95 -15.49 -5.90
CA PHE A 347 -17.73 -16.41 -6.99
C PHE A 347 -19.04 -16.61 -7.76
N ASP A 348 -19.00 -16.45 -9.07
CA ASP A 348 -20.19 -16.57 -9.91
C ASP A 348 -20.42 -18.05 -10.27
N ASP A 349 -21.47 -18.62 -9.71
CA ASP A 349 -21.86 -20.01 -9.97
C ASP A 349 -22.23 -20.24 -11.45
N GLU A 350 -22.67 -19.21 -12.19
CA GLU A 350 -22.97 -19.29 -13.62
C GLU A 350 -21.68 -19.36 -14.45
N GLU A 351 -20.66 -18.56 -14.10
CA GLU A 351 -19.34 -18.64 -14.75
C GLU A 351 -18.68 -20.00 -14.50
N LEU A 352 -18.77 -20.50 -13.26
CA LEU A 352 -18.27 -21.80 -12.88
C LEU A 352 -18.98 -22.91 -13.68
N PHE A 353 -20.31 -22.90 -13.69
CA PHE A 353 -21.12 -23.85 -14.46
C PHE A 353 -20.81 -23.80 -15.97
N TYR A 354 -20.57 -22.61 -16.52
CA TYR A 354 -20.18 -22.47 -17.91
C TYR A 354 -18.86 -23.17 -18.20
N LEU A 355 -17.83 -22.99 -17.37
CA LEU A 355 -16.54 -23.63 -17.51
C LEU A 355 -16.64 -25.15 -17.35
N GLU A 356 -17.39 -25.64 -16.36
CA GLU A 356 -17.65 -27.06 -16.13
C GLU A 356 -18.40 -27.70 -17.33
N SER A 357 -19.37 -26.99 -17.90
CA SER A 357 -20.10 -27.46 -19.09
C SER A 357 -19.20 -27.64 -20.33
N ARG A 358 -18.02 -27.00 -20.33
CA ARG A 358 -16.95 -27.16 -21.32
C ARG A 358 -15.94 -28.26 -20.98
N GLY A 359 -16.19 -29.00 -19.88
CA GLY A 359 -15.36 -30.11 -19.45
C GLY A 359 -14.16 -29.71 -18.59
N ILE A 360 -14.13 -28.49 -18.06
CA ILE A 360 -13.09 -28.03 -17.13
C ILE A 360 -13.51 -28.47 -15.71
N PRO A 361 -12.71 -29.24 -14.97
CA PRO A 361 -13.03 -29.61 -13.59
C PRO A 361 -13.22 -28.39 -12.71
N GLU A 362 -14.11 -28.43 -11.71
CA GLU A 362 -14.44 -27.32 -10.82
C GLU A 362 -13.20 -26.66 -10.21
N THR A 363 -12.24 -27.46 -9.72
CA THR A 363 -10.97 -26.96 -9.15
C THR A 363 -10.14 -26.15 -10.14
N ASP A 364 -10.11 -26.54 -11.40
CA ASP A 364 -9.36 -25.82 -12.44
C ASP A 364 -10.14 -24.60 -12.92
N ALA A 365 -11.47 -24.68 -12.97
CA ALA A 365 -12.32 -23.54 -13.29
C ALA A 365 -12.18 -22.43 -12.24
N ARG A 366 -12.19 -22.77 -10.94
CA ARG A 366 -11.91 -21.81 -9.86
C ARG A 366 -10.55 -21.13 -9.99
N LYS A 367 -9.49 -21.90 -10.29
CA LYS A 367 -8.17 -21.35 -10.54
C LYS A 367 -8.15 -20.38 -11.72
N LEU A 368 -8.81 -20.72 -12.82
CA LEU A 368 -8.84 -19.86 -14.01
C LEU A 368 -9.51 -18.51 -13.71
N VAL A 369 -10.62 -18.50 -12.97
CA VAL A 369 -11.31 -17.26 -12.60
C VAL A 369 -10.42 -16.38 -11.69
N VAL A 370 -9.81 -16.96 -10.65
CA VAL A 370 -8.95 -16.20 -9.74
C VAL A 370 -7.67 -15.73 -10.43
N ARG A 371 -7.08 -16.55 -11.32
CA ARG A 371 -5.95 -16.11 -12.15
C ARG A 371 -6.32 -14.95 -13.06
N GLY A 372 -7.49 -15.00 -13.70
CA GLY A 372 -8.01 -13.88 -14.51
C GLY A 372 -8.25 -12.62 -13.67
N PHE A 373 -8.75 -12.79 -12.44
CA PHE A 373 -9.02 -11.68 -11.54
C PHE A 373 -7.74 -10.92 -11.13
N PHE A 374 -6.64 -11.62 -10.84
CA PHE A 374 -5.36 -11.01 -10.48
C PHE A 374 -4.44 -10.71 -11.66
N GLY A 375 -4.64 -11.38 -12.81
CA GLY A 375 -3.68 -11.42 -13.92
C GLY A 375 -3.19 -10.05 -14.37
N GLU A 376 -4.11 -9.12 -14.56
CA GLU A 376 -3.79 -7.75 -14.96
C GLU A 376 -2.82 -7.05 -13.98
N LEU A 377 -3.10 -7.12 -12.66
CA LEU A 377 -2.24 -6.50 -11.66
C LEU A 377 -0.88 -7.19 -11.54
N VAL A 378 -0.86 -8.52 -11.64
CA VAL A 378 0.37 -9.29 -11.59
C VAL A 378 1.28 -8.96 -12.80
N GLU A 379 0.69 -8.78 -13.98
CA GLU A 379 1.42 -8.35 -15.18
C GLU A 379 1.94 -6.92 -15.04
N GLU A 380 1.15 -6.03 -14.40
CA GLU A 380 1.51 -4.62 -14.20
C GLU A 380 2.70 -4.43 -13.23
N ILE A 381 2.97 -5.38 -12.32
CA ILE A 381 4.20 -5.39 -11.50
C ILE A 381 5.45 -5.32 -12.38
N GLY A 382 5.41 -5.93 -13.58
CA GLY A 382 6.43 -5.74 -14.60
C GLY A 382 7.73 -6.51 -14.40
N ILE A 383 7.83 -7.38 -13.37
CA ILE A 383 8.98 -8.24 -13.09
C ILE A 383 8.59 -9.70 -13.36
N PRO A 384 8.98 -10.31 -14.50
CA PRO A 384 8.46 -11.61 -14.92
C PRO A 384 8.65 -12.74 -13.90
N ALA A 385 9.81 -12.80 -13.24
CA ALA A 385 10.11 -13.81 -12.22
C ALA A 385 9.15 -13.68 -11.00
N ILE A 386 8.84 -12.45 -10.59
CA ILE A 386 7.89 -12.18 -9.52
C ILE A 386 6.47 -12.53 -9.95
N SER A 387 6.08 -12.16 -11.16
CA SER A 387 4.75 -12.48 -11.71
C SER A 387 4.49 -13.99 -11.76
N GLU A 388 5.46 -14.78 -12.19
CA GLU A 388 5.38 -16.25 -12.21
C GLU A 388 5.30 -16.84 -10.79
N HIS A 389 6.14 -16.31 -9.88
CA HIS A 389 6.13 -16.72 -8.47
C HIS A 389 4.77 -16.48 -7.82
N LEU A 390 4.23 -15.26 -7.92
CA LEU A 390 2.95 -14.89 -7.33
C LEU A 390 1.80 -15.76 -7.84
N MET A 391 1.73 -16.00 -9.14
CA MET A 391 0.70 -16.87 -9.70
C MET A 391 0.84 -18.31 -9.21
N THR A 392 2.06 -18.80 -9.00
CA THR A 392 2.31 -20.12 -8.44
C THR A 392 1.85 -20.21 -6.96
N VAL A 393 2.08 -19.17 -6.18
CA VAL A 393 1.63 -19.10 -4.78
C VAL A 393 0.10 -19.06 -4.70
N ILE A 394 -0.55 -18.24 -5.52
CA ILE A 394 -2.02 -18.16 -5.62
C ILE A 394 -2.61 -19.53 -5.97
N ASP A 395 -2.05 -20.24 -6.97
CA ASP A 395 -2.51 -21.58 -7.36
C ASP A 395 -2.38 -22.60 -6.22
N ARG A 396 -1.29 -22.52 -5.45
CA ARG A 396 -1.09 -23.41 -4.27
C ARG A 396 -2.12 -23.15 -3.18
N ARG A 397 -2.51 -21.92 -2.96
CA ARG A 397 -3.54 -21.56 -1.98
C ARG A 397 -4.91 -22.08 -2.40
N LEU A 398 -5.29 -21.86 -3.66
CA LEU A 398 -6.53 -22.37 -4.24
C LEU A 398 -6.63 -23.91 -4.24
N ALA A 399 -5.50 -24.62 -4.18
CA ALA A 399 -5.49 -26.07 -4.11
C ALA A 399 -5.68 -26.61 -2.69
N ARG A 400 -5.64 -25.75 -1.65
CA ARG A 400 -5.83 -26.13 -0.24
C ARG A 400 -7.29 -26.04 0.23
N GLY A 401 -8.11 -25.25 -0.45
CA GLY A 401 -9.55 -25.09 -0.22
C GLY A 401 -10.34 -26.07 -1.08
#